data_22bfd4acb83f0161f0240eb49dc8980d
#
_entry.id   22bfd4acb83f0161f0240eb49dc8980d
#
_cell.length_a   1.000
_cell.length_b   1.000
_cell.length_c   1.000
_cell.angle_alpha   90.00
_cell.angle_beta   90.00
_cell.angle_gamma   90.00
#
_symmetry.space_group_name_H-M   'P 1'
#
loop_
_entity.id
_entity.type
_entity.pdbx_description
1 polymer ?
#
loop_
_entity_poly.entity_id
_entity_poly.type
_entity_poly.pdbx_seq_one_letter_code
_entity_poly.pdbx_strand_id
1 'polypeptide(L)'
;MHLCRRGLRFTGQTHEDLPRALEEIALDQNNRALLLTGTGDTFMASIDGASLGDIFKPTHWEKIRREGFTVLQRLLDLPMPVIGVANGPATVHSEYLLLADVHIASERATYGDYPHPAFGITAGDGLQVVWEEIVGPMRAKWLLWSGETIDAQTAERWGVVTEVLPHDQVFARGLAIARQLAAKPDLYRRLQRQTLNQRMRRRITEGVPFGMALEGLTAADLPYQTQA
;
A
#
# COMPACT_ATOMS: atom_id res chain seq x y z
N MET A 1 -13.97 -9.94 -6.57
CA MET A 1 -12.86 -10.27 -7.47
C MET A 1 -11.83 -11.05 -6.67
N HIS A 2 -11.59 -12.33 -7.00
CA HIS A 2 -10.57 -13.15 -6.33
C HIS A 2 -9.30 -13.10 -7.16
N LEU A 3 -8.34 -12.28 -6.77
CA LEU A 3 -7.12 -12.04 -7.52
C LEU A 3 -6.01 -13.09 -7.34
N CYS A 4 -6.10 -14.07 -6.46
CA CYS A 4 -5.19 -15.24 -6.44
C CYS A 4 -5.55 -16.26 -5.36
N ARG A 5 -5.31 -17.57 -5.61
CA ARG A 5 -5.46 -18.66 -4.64
C ARG A 5 -4.15 -19.01 -3.90
N ARG A 6 -3.04 -18.34 -4.18
CA ARG A 6 -1.77 -18.45 -3.45
C ARG A 6 -1.40 -17.06 -2.97
N GLY A 7 -0.76 -16.92 -1.80
CA GLY A 7 -0.40 -15.63 -1.23
C GLY A 7 0.15 -14.69 -2.31
N LEU A 8 -0.29 -13.44 -2.33
CA LEU A 8 0.01 -12.50 -3.40
C LEU A 8 1.51 -12.21 -3.43
N ARG A 9 2.18 -12.65 -4.49
CA ARG A 9 3.50 -12.17 -4.86
C ARG A 9 3.31 -10.96 -5.78
N PHE A 10 3.91 -9.83 -5.43
CA PHE A 10 3.85 -8.65 -6.28
C PHE A 10 4.64 -8.87 -7.55
N THR A 11 4.05 -8.63 -8.70
CA THR A 11 4.62 -8.86 -10.03
C THR A 11 4.38 -7.66 -10.93
N GLY A 12 5.10 -7.59 -12.05
CA GLY A 12 4.83 -6.60 -13.09
C GLY A 12 3.38 -6.62 -13.58
N GLN A 13 2.74 -7.79 -13.65
CA GLN A 13 1.33 -7.89 -13.99
C GLN A 13 0.43 -7.28 -12.91
N THR A 14 0.74 -7.54 -11.61
CA THR A 14 0.02 -6.91 -10.50
C THR A 14 0.13 -5.39 -10.56
N HIS A 15 1.33 -4.90 -10.90
CA HIS A 15 1.60 -3.46 -11.03
C HIS A 15 0.76 -2.81 -12.14
N GLU A 16 0.56 -3.50 -13.27
CA GLU A 16 -0.28 -3.04 -14.37
C GLU A 16 -1.79 -3.13 -14.07
N ASP A 17 -2.22 -4.19 -13.39
CA ASP A 17 -3.64 -4.50 -13.19
C ASP A 17 -4.28 -3.71 -12.05
N LEU A 18 -3.51 -3.39 -10.99
CA LEU A 18 -4.05 -2.66 -9.82
C LEU A 18 -4.70 -1.32 -10.18
N PRO A 19 -4.06 -0.43 -10.98
CA PRO A 19 -4.69 0.84 -11.36
C PRO A 19 -6.01 0.64 -12.10
N ARG A 20 -6.08 -0.35 -13.00
CA ARG A 20 -7.28 -0.69 -13.79
C ARG A 20 -8.38 -1.23 -12.89
N ALA A 21 -8.05 -2.17 -12.02
CA ALA A 21 -9.01 -2.74 -11.06
C ALA A 21 -9.62 -1.67 -10.16
N LEU A 22 -8.81 -0.74 -9.65
CA LEU A 22 -9.28 0.37 -8.82
C LEU A 22 -10.18 1.33 -9.62
N GLU A 23 -9.88 1.57 -10.90
CA GLU A 23 -10.74 2.37 -11.77
C GLU A 23 -12.09 1.70 -12.01
N GLU A 24 -12.12 0.41 -12.35
CA GLU A 24 -13.35 -0.36 -12.53
C GLU A 24 -14.21 -0.34 -11.25
N ILE A 25 -13.57 -0.52 -10.07
CA ILE A 25 -14.25 -0.43 -8.78
C ILE A 25 -14.87 0.95 -8.56
N ALA A 26 -14.14 2.02 -8.92
CA ALA A 26 -14.60 3.39 -8.75
C ALA A 26 -15.78 3.74 -9.66
N LEU A 27 -15.82 3.19 -10.88
CA LEU A 27 -16.88 3.44 -11.88
C LEU A 27 -18.18 2.70 -11.59
N ASP A 28 -18.12 1.57 -10.87
CA ASP A 28 -19.34 0.84 -10.50
C ASP A 28 -20.05 1.54 -9.33
N GLN A 29 -21.15 2.22 -9.64
CA GLN A 29 -21.96 2.98 -8.67
C GLN A 29 -22.65 2.11 -7.61
N ASN A 30 -22.71 0.78 -7.79
CA ASN A 30 -23.25 -0.14 -6.79
C ASN A 30 -22.23 -0.43 -5.67
N ASN A 31 -20.96 -0.16 -5.89
CA ASN A 31 -19.93 -0.30 -4.87
C ASN A 31 -20.10 0.76 -3.78
N ARG A 32 -20.27 0.32 -2.55
CA ARG A 32 -20.53 1.19 -1.39
C ARG A 32 -19.41 1.22 -0.37
N ALA A 33 -18.54 0.24 -0.39
CA ALA A 33 -17.30 0.14 0.40
C ALA A 33 -16.35 -0.85 -0.28
N LEU A 34 -15.04 -0.62 -0.16
CA LEU A 34 -14.00 -1.56 -0.57
C LEU A 34 -13.37 -2.19 0.67
N LEU A 35 -13.29 -3.52 0.70
CA LEU A 35 -12.44 -4.24 1.64
C LEU A 35 -11.19 -4.72 0.90
N LEU A 36 -10.04 -4.18 1.29
CA LEU A 36 -8.73 -4.52 0.74
C LEU A 36 -8.01 -5.47 1.69
N THR A 37 -7.68 -6.66 1.22
CA THR A 37 -7.00 -7.69 2.02
C THR A 37 -6.18 -8.60 1.12
N GLY A 38 -5.27 -9.35 1.72
CA GLY A 38 -4.50 -10.38 1.02
C GLY A 38 -5.25 -11.69 0.87
N THR A 39 -4.66 -12.61 0.12
CA THR A 39 -5.16 -13.98 -0.06
C THR A 39 -4.35 -14.95 0.79
N GLY A 40 -5.03 -15.89 1.45
CA GLY A 40 -4.38 -16.82 2.41
C GLY A 40 -3.90 -16.09 3.66
N ASP A 41 -2.67 -16.35 4.08
CA ASP A 41 -2.11 -15.88 5.35
C ASP A 41 -1.19 -14.65 5.17
N THR A 42 -1.25 -13.96 4.04
CA THR A 42 -0.33 -12.87 3.70
C THR A 42 -1.08 -11.75 2.97
N PHE A 43 -0.81 -10.50 3.31
CA PHE A 43 -1.24 -9.40 2.45
C PHE A 43 -0.32 -9.31 1.23
N MET A 44 0.91 -8.89 1.43
CA MET A 44 1.93 -8.78 0.38
C MET A 44 3.32 -8.83 1.03
N ALA A 45 4.03 -9.94 0.84
CA ALA A 45 5.31 -10.18 1.53
C ALA A 45 6.44 -10.60 0.60
N SER A 46 6.20 -10.63 -0.70
CA SER A 46 7.25 -10.96 -1.68
C SER A 46 7.01 -10.22 -2.99
N ILE A 47 8.11 -9.91 -3.67
CA ILE A 47 8.12 -9.29 -4.99
C ILE A 47 8.86 -10.18 -5.99
N ASP A 48 8.36 -10.25 -7.21
CA ASP A 48 9.07 -10.81 -8.36
C ASP A 48 9.71 -9.68 -9.16
N GLY A 49 10.90 -9.25 -8.70
CA GLY A 49 11.63 -8.15 -9.34
C GLY A 49 11.91 -8.41 -10.83
N ALA A 50 12.17 -9.66 -11.21
CA ALA A 50 12.41 -10.01 -12.61
C ALA A 50 11.18 -9.76 -13.50
N SER A 51 9.97 -9.94 -12.95
CA SER A 51 8.72 -9.70 -13.68
C SER A 51 8.43 -8.22 -13.91
N LEU A 52 9.09 -7.32 -13.19
CA LEU A 52 8.97 -5.86 -13.38
C LEU A 52 9.68 -5.40 -14.67
N GLY A 53 10.49 -6.25 -15.30
CA GLY A 53 11.23 -5.94 -16.50
C GLY A 53 12.53 -5.20 -16.24
N ASP A 54 13.04 -4.47 -17.23
CA ASP A 54 14.33 -3.78 -17.14
C ASP A 54 14.19 -2.41 -16.46
N ILE A 55 14.04 -2.45 -15.13
CA ILE A 55 13.89 -1.24 -14.28
C ILE A 55 15.12 -0.33 -14.32
N PHE A 56 16.26 -0.81 -14.84
CA PHE A 56 17.50 -0.03 -14.99
C PHE A 56 17.42 0.95 -16.16
N LYS A 57 16.49 0.74 -17.11
CA LYS A 57 16.28 1.63 -18.25
C LYS A 57 15.33 2.77 -17.91
N PRO A 58 15.73 4.04 -18.10
CA PRO A 58 14.87 5.19 -17.78
C PRO A 58 13.49 5.16 -18.45
N THR A 59 13.40 4.67 -19.68
CA THR A 59 12.13 4.54 -20.41
C THR A 59 11.19 3.49 -19.81
N HIS A 60 11.74 2.42 -19.25
CA HIS A 60 10.96 1.39 -18.57
C HIS A 60 10.59 1.84 -17.15
N TRP A 61 11.55 2.48 -16.48
CA TRP A 61 11.30 3.07 -15.15
C TRP A 61 10.15 4.11 -15.19
N GLU A 62 10.06 4.91 -16.26
CA GLU A 62 8.96 5.88 -16.42
C GLU A 62 7.59 5.17 -16.41
N LYS A 63 7.47 4.00 -17.05
CA LYS A 63 6.25 3.18 -17.01
C LYS A 63 5.93 2.76 -15.57
N ILE A 64 6.90 2.17 -14.86
CA ILE A 64 6.76 1.74 -13.46
C ILE A 64 6.32 2.91 -12.57
N ARG A 65 7.01 4.02 -12.66
CA ARG A 65 6.70 5.25 -11.92
C ARG A 65 5.26 5.71 -12.14
N ARG A 66 4.82 5.75 -13.38
CA ARG A 66 3.46 6.20 -13.72
C ARG A 66 2.39 5.26 -13.18
N GLU A 67 2.60 3.96 -13.31
CA GLU A 67 1.67 2.94 -12.81
C GLU A 67 1.59 2.97 -11.29
N GLY A 68 2.71 2.95 -10.58
CA GLY A 68 2.76 3.00 -9.11
C GLY A 68 2.12 4.27 -8.55
N PHE A 69 2.44 5.44 -9.12
CA PHE A 69 1.80 6.69 -8.71
C PHE A 69 0.28 6.67 -8.94
N THR A 70 -0.17 6.07 -10.06
CA THR A 70 -1.59 5.94 -10.37
C THR A 70 -2.33 5.07 -9.35
N VAL A 71 -1.72 3.99 -8.85
CA VAL A 71 -2.34 3.16 -7.78
C VAL A 71 -2.65 4.00 -6.55
N LEU A 72 -1.68 4.79 -6.07
CA LEU A 72 -1.87 5.63 -4.88
C LEU A 72 -2.96 6.68 -5.08
N GLN A 73 -2.96 7.33 -6.25
CA GLN A 73 -4.00 8.30 -6.60
C GLN A 73 -5.37 7.63 -6.66
N ARG A 74 -5.51 6.49 -7.33
CA ARG A 74 -6.78 5.77 -7.44
C ARG A 74 -7.31 5.30 -6.10
N LEU A 75 -6.42 4.78 -5.22
CA LEU A 75 -6.82 4.40 -3.85
C LEU A 75 -7.40 5.59 -3.09
N LEU A 76 -6.80 6.78 -3.19
CA LEU A 76 -7.30 7.98 -2.52
C LEU A 76 -8.56 8.55 -3.19
N ASP A 77 -8.76 8.31 -4.49
CA ASP A 77 -9.86 8.85 -5.29
C ASP A 77 -11.13 7.99 -5.27
N LEU A 78 -11.07 6.76 -4.71
CA LEU A 78 -12.25 5.92 -4.59
C LEU A 78 -13.41 6.66 -3.92
N PRO A 79 -14.61 6.65 -4.53
CA PRO A 79 -15.75 7.41 -4.01
C PRO A 79 -16.49 6.68 -2.88
N MET A 80 -15.84 5.76 -2.19
CA MET A 80 -16.40 4.93 -1.13
C MET A 80 -15.38 4.65 -0.04
N PRO A 81 -15.76 4.34 1.20
CA PRO A 81 -14.84 3.94 2.26
C PRO A 81 -14.02 2.72 1.87
N VAL A 82 -12.74 2.74 2.23
CA VAL A 82 -11.78 1.65 2.08
C VAL A 82 -11.43 1.08 3.45
N ILE A 83 -11.60 -0.20 3.63
CA ILE A 83 -11.22 -0.93 4.83
C ILE A 83 -10.01 -1.80 4.51
N GLY A 84 -8.88 -1.50 5.09
CA GLY A 84 -7.67 -2.30 5.01
C GLY A 84 -7.68 -3.40 6.07
N VAL A 85 -7.45 -4.64 5.64
CA VAL A 85 -7.35 -5.79 6.53
C VAL A 85 -6.03 -6.49 6.27
N ALA A 86 -5.05 -6.29 7.16
CA ALA A 86 -3.81 -7.05 7.11
C ALA A 86 -4.05 -8.46 7.69
N ASN A 87 -4.29 -9.42 6.82
CA ASN A 87 -4.48 -10.82 7.19
C ASN A 87 -3.16 -11.54 7.57
N GLY A 88 -2.02 -10.93 7.31
CA GLY A 88 -0.67 -11.41 7.62
C GLY A 88 0.38 -10.42 7.15
N PRO A 89 1.63 -10.84 6.89
CA PRO A 89 2.73 -9.96 6.52
C PRO A 89 2.41 -9.00 5.37
N ALA A 90 2.72 -7.72 5.57
CA ALA A 90 2.59 -6.61 4.64
C ALA A 90 3.95 -5.88 4.57
N THR A 91 4.95 -6.53 3.97
CA THR A 91 6.35 -6.06 3.91
C THR A 91 6.77 -5.63 2.51
N VAL A 92 5.81 -5.63 1.59
CA VAL A 92 5.89 -5.07 0.24
C VAL A 92 4.63 -4.22 0.06
N HIS A 93 4.76 -2.98 -0.37
CA HIS A 93 3.64 -2.07 -0.61
C HIS A 93 2.62 -2.02 0.55
N SER A 94 3.12 -1.95 1.78
CA SER A 94 2.26 -1.79 2.97
C SER A 94 1.43 -0.51 2.94
N GLU A 95 1.90 0.52 2.24
CA GLU A 95 1.22 1.80 2.06
C GLU A 95 -0.18 1.65 1.44
N TYR A 96 -0.44 0.61 0.65
CA TYR A 96 -1.79 0.38 0.11
C TYR A 96 -2.83 0.12 1.21
N LEU A 97 -2.45 -0.61 2.27
CA LEU A 97 -3.31 -0.78 3.44
C LEU A 97 -3.40 0.48 4.29
N LEU A 98 -2.28 1.22 4.39
CA LEU A 98 -2.19 2.43 5.20
C LEU A 98 -2.95 3.62 4.59
N LEU A 99 -3.28 3.57 3.30
CA LEU A 99 -4.15 4.53 2.62
C LEU A 99 -5.65 4.21 2.78
N ALA A 100 -6.00 3.15 3.51
CA ALA A 100 -7.38 2.86 3.86
C ALA A 100 -7.94 3.85 4.89
N ASP A 101 -9.26 4.02 4.91
CA ASP A 101 -9.94 4.91 5.87
C ASP A 101 -10.03 4.28 7.27
N VAL A 102 -10.07 2.95 7.32
CA VAL A 102 -9.97 2.14 8.55
C VAL A 102 -9.03 0.99 8.28
N HIS A 103 -8.04 0.80 9.13
CA HIS A 103 -7.09 -0.29 9.00
C HIS A 103 -7.06 -1.15 10.26
N ILE A 104 -7.27 -2.46 10.10
CA ILE A 104 -7.22 -3.47 11.16
C ILE A 104 -6.26 -4.58 10.77
N ALA A 105 -5.74 -5.29 11.75
CA ALA A 105 -4.75 -6.33 11.53
C ALA A 105 -5.05 -7.64 12.24
N SER A 106 -4.65 -8.73 11.62
CA SER A 106 -4.42 -10.00 12.31
C SER A 106 -3.22 -9.88 13.25
N GLU A 107 -3.25 -10.59 14.35
CA GLU A 107 -2.11 -10.76 15.27
C GLU A 107 -0.83 -11.28 14.59
N ARG A 108 -0.99 -11.89 13.38
CA ARG A 108 0.11 -12.42 12.56
C ARG A 108 0.68 -11.39 11.59
N ALA A 109 0.08 -10.20 11.51
CA ALA A 109 0.54 -9.17 10.60
C ALA A 109 1.88 -8.60 11.04
N THR A 110 2.74 -8.35 10.07
CA THR A 110 3.97 -7.58 10.22
C THR A 110 4.01 -6.51 9.13
N TYR A 111 4.64 -5.38 9.43
CA TYR A 111 4.74 -4.26 8.52
C TYR A 111 6.19 -3.82 8.36
N GLY A 112 6.52 -3.39 7.17
CA GLY A 112 7.85 -2.88 6.84
C GLY A 112 8.02 -2.64 5.35
N ASP A 113 9.27 -2.44 4.98
CA ASP A 113 9.72 -2.31 3.61
C ASP A 113 11.05 -3.05 3.46
N TYR A 114 10.99 -4.32 3.15
CA TYR A 114 12.24 -5.08 2.99
C TYR A 114 12.88 -4.91 1.61
N PRO A 115 12.14 -4.72 0.48
CA PRO A 115 12.78 -4.73 -0.84
C PRO A 115 13.78 -3.59 -1.04
N HIS A 116 13.37 -2.36 -0.70
CA HIS A 116 14.19 -1.18 -0.96
C HIS A 116 15.56 -1.26 -0.27
N PRO A 117 15.67 -1.39 1.06
CA PRO A 117 16.98 -1.48 1.69
C PRO A 117 17.75 -2.75 1.33
N ALA A 118 17.06 -3.89 1.09
CA ALA A 118 17.72 -5.13 0.70
C ALA A 118 18.39 -5.07 -0.67
N PHE A 119 17.79 -4.30 -1.59
CA PHE A 119 18.34 -4.13 -2.95
C PHE A 119 19.14 -2.84 -3.12
N GLY A 120 19.27 -1.99 -2.10
CA GLY A 120 19.95 -0.71 -2.19
C GLY A 120 19.21 0.32 -3.05
N ILE A 121 17.90 0.20 -3.15
CA ILE A 121 17.02 1.13 -3.87
C ILE A 121 16.37 2.09 -2.87
N THR A 122 16.29 3.36 -3.23
CA THR A 122 15.61 4.36 -2.40
C THR A 122 14.10 4.09 -2.35
N ALA A 123 13.51 4.04 -1.16
CA ALA A 123 12.06 3.95 -1.00
C ALA A 123 11.39 5.27 -1.42
N GLY A 124 10.85 5.32 -2.64
CA GLY A 124 10.31 6.53 -3.24
C GLY A 124 8.87 6.41 -3.77
N ASP A 125 8.31 5.21 -3.75
CA ASP A 125 7.05 4.79 -4.38
C ASP A 125 5.79 5.12 -3.56
N GLY A 126 5.92 5.86 -2.45
CA GLY A 126 4.83 6.26 -1.57
C GLY A 126 5.05 5.87 -0.12
N LEU A 127 5.84 4.82 0.15
CA LEU A 127 6.18 4.37 1.50
C LEU A 127 6.73 5.52 2.36
N GLN A 128 7.67 6.31 1.82
CA GLN A 128 8.29 7.44 2.53
C GLN A 128 7.29 8.50 2.97
N VAL A 129 6.27 8.73 2.15
CA VAL A 129 5.21 9.72 2.46
C VAL A 129 4.21 9.16 3.46
N VAL A 130 3.71 7.95 3.20
CA VAL A 130 2.61 7.36 3.98
C VAL A 130 3.07 6.99 5.39
N TRP A 131 4.24 6.35 5.51
CA TRP A 131 4.77 6.03 6.84
C TRP A 131 5.08 7.27 7.67
N GLU A 132 5.68 8.32 7.06
CA GLU A 132 5.95 9.57 7.78
C GLU A 132 4.68 10.22 8.32
N GLU A 133 3.60 10.25 7.53
CA GLU A 133 2.33 10.82 7.95
C GLU A 133 1.65 10.05 9.09
N ILE A 134 1.85 8.74 9.18
CA ILE A 134 1.19 7.89 10.17
C ILE A 134 2.00 7.77 11.46
N VAL A 135 3.30 7.46 11.38
CA VAL A 135 4.11 7.16 12.57
C VAL A 135 5.10 8.26 12.95
N GLY A 136 5.15 9.32 12.16
CA GLY A 136 6.09 10.42 12.30
C GLY A 136 7.47 10.13 11.71
N PRO A 137 8.26 11.20 11.47
CA PRO A 137 9.47 11.12 10.64
C PRO A 137 10.57 10.21 11.22
N MET A 138 10.71 10.13 12.55
CA MET A 138 11.80 9.34 13.13
C MET A 138 11.58 7.83 12.99
N ARG A 139 10.34 7.36 13.22
CA ARG A 139 9.99 5.96 13.06
C ARG A 139 9.99 5.55 11.59
N ALA A 140 9.44 6.40 10.72
CA ALA A 140 9.45 6.16 9.28
C ALA A 140 10.87 6.03 8.72
N LYS A 141 11.77 6.98 9.05
CA LYS A 141 13.18 6.92 8.65
C LYS A 141 13.85 5.64 9.12
N TRP A 142 13.63 5.24 10.38
CA TRP A 142 14.23 4.01 10.90
C TRP A 142 13.76 2.77 10.12
N LEU A 143 12.45 2.61 9.92
CA LEU A 143 11.90 1.46 9.18
C LEU A 143 12.43 1.38 7.75
N LEU A 144 12.44 2.52 7.04
CA LEU A 144 12.85 2.57 5.63
C LEU A 144 14.37 2.45 5.43
N TRP A 145 15.18 2.84 6.44
CA TRP A 145 16.62 2.64 6.40
C TRP A 145 17.04 1.23 6.80
N SER A 146 16.43 0.70 7.87
CA SER A 146 16.84 -0.59 8.43
C SER A 146 16.27 -1.79 7.67
N GLY A 147 15.10 -1.65 7.03
CA GLY A 147 14.36 -2.78 6.50
C GLY A 147 13.74 -3.67 7.60
N GLU A 148 13.79 -3.21 8.86
CA GLU A 148 13.14 -3.93 9.95
C GLU A 148 11.64 -3.95 9.82
N THR A 149 11.02 -4.94 10.42
CA THR A 149 9.56 -5.06 10.48
C THR A 149 9.06 -4.81 11.90
N ILE A 150 7.85 -4.27 11.99
CA ILE A 150 7.11 -4.19 13.26
C ILE A 150 5.98 -5.22 13.27
N ASP A 151 5.69 -5.78 14.45
CA ASP A 151 4.55 -6.66 14.66
C ASP A 151 3.22 -5.90 14.77
N ALA A 152 2.11 -6.63 14.76
CA ALA A 152 0.77 -6.06 14.83
C ALA A 152 0.54 -5.24 16.10
N GLN A 153 1.05 -5.67 17.25
CA GLN A 153 0.91 -4.97 18.52
C GLN A 153 1.70 -3.66 18.53
N THR A 154 2.88 -3.64 17.94
CA THR A 154 3.65 -2.41 17.75
C THR A 154 2.95 -1.47 16.78
N ALA A 155 2.39 -2.01 15.70
CA ALA A 155 1.60 -1.26 14.72
C ALA A 155 0.37 -0.59 15.39
N GLU A 156 -0.32 -1.28 16.30
CA GLU A 156 -1.42 -0.71 17.08
C GLU A 156 -0.93 0.41 18.01
N ARG A 157 0.14 0.17 18.78
CA ARG A 157 0.73 1.21 19.66
C ARG A 157 1.21 2.46 18.90
N TRP A 158 1.61 2.31 17.65
CA TRP A 158 2.06 3.42 16.82
C TRP A 158 0.94 4.09 16.03
N GLY A 159 -0.28 3.56 16.09
CA GLY A 159 -1.43 4.09 15.37
C GLY A 159 -1.48 3.70 13.89
N VAL A 160 -0.72 2.69 13.48
CA VAL A 160 -0.75 2.12 12.13
C VAL A 160 -2.06 1.38 11.89
N VAL A 161 -2.55 0.67 12.90
CA VAL A 161 -3.83 -0.04 12.89
C VAL A 161 -4.70 0.42 14.06
N THR A 162 -6.01 0.32 13.89
CA THR A 162 -7.00 0.70 14.91
C THR A 162 -7.39 -0.47 15.82
N GLU A 163 -7.15 -1.70 15.37
CA GLU A 163 -7.56 -2.90 16.10
C GLU A 163 -6.70 -4.09 15.65
N VAL A 164 -6.23 -4.91 16.61
CA VAL A 164 -5.56 -6.19 16.35
C VAL A 164 -6.46 -7.32 16.83
N LEU A 165 -6.64 -8.34 15.98
CA LEU A 165 -7.55 -9.46 16.25
C LEU A 165 -6.87 -10.81 15.99
N PRO A 166 -7.41 -11.91 16.59
CA PRO A 166 -7.09 -13.26 16.16
C PRO A 166 -7.27 -13.43 14.65
N HIS A 167 -6.37 -14.18 14.03
CA HIS A 167 -6.32 -14.30 12.57
C HIS A 167 -7.66 -14.76 11.96
N ASP A 168 -8.35 -15.69 12.58
CA ASP A 168 -9.63 -16.23 12.13
C ASP A 168 -10.80 -15.24 12.25
N GLN A 169 -10.64 -14.14 12.98
CA GLN A 169 -11.68 -13.14 13.22
C GLN A 169 -11.51 -11.88 12.38
N VAL A 170 -10.29 -11.57 11.92
CA VAL A 170 -9.97 -10.28 11.30
C VAL A 170 -10.78 -10.00 10.03
N PHE A 171 -10.98 -11.01 9.17
CA PHE A 171 -11.76 -10.82 7.94
C PHE A 171 -13.24 -10.53 8.23
N ALA A 172 -13.86 -11.29 9.15
CA ALA A 172 -15.25 -11.09 9.55
C ALA A 172 -15.47 -9.70 10.17
N ARG A 173 -14.49 -9.22 10.97
CA ARG A 173 -14.50 -7.88 11.55
C ARG A 173 -14.41 -6.80 10.47
N GLY A 174 -13.46 -6.93 9.53
CA GLY A 174 -13.33 -6.01 8.39
C GLY A 174 -14.62 -5.92 7.56
N LEU A 175 -15.27 -7.06 7.31
CA LEU A 175 -16.54 -7.11 6.59
C LEU A 175 -17.67 -6.44 7.39
N ALA A 176 -17.70 -6.58 8.71
CA ALA A 176 -18.67 -5.89 9.56
C ALA A 176 -18.49 -4.36 9.50
N ILE A 177 -17.25 -3.86 9.55
CA ILE A 177 -16.93 -2.44 9.40
C ILE A 177 -17.35 -1.95 8.01
N ALA A 178 -17.02 -2.70 6.95
CA ALA A 178 -17.40 -2.35 5.58
C ALA A 178 -18.92 -2.20 5.45
N ARG A 179 -19.70 -3.14 5.98
CA ARG A 179 -21.17 -3.08 5.99
C ARG A 179 -21.71 -1.88 6.76
N GLN A 180 -21.13 -1.59 7.91
CA GLN A 180 -21.49 -0.44 8.73
C GLN A 180 -21.28 0.89 7.98
N LEU A 181 -20.14 1.05 7.31
CA LEU A 181 -19.83 2.25 6.54
C LEU A 181 -20.64 2.32 5.24
N ALA A 182 -20.87 1.19 4.57
CA ALA A 182 -21.69 1.10 3.38
C ALA A 182 -23.16 1.50 3.61
N ALA A 183 -23.68 1.33 4.84
CA ALA A 183 -25.04 1.72 5.22
C ALA A 183 -25.23 3.25 5.34
N LYS A 184 -24.16 4.04 5.41
CA LYS A 184 -24.25 5.51 5.46
C LYS A 184 -24.80 6.08 4.15
N PRO A 185 -25.42 7.28 4.16
CA PRO A 185 -25.89 7.97 2.96
C PRO A 185 -24.77 8.15 1.91
N ASP A 186 -25.11 8.03 0.64
CA ASP A 186 -24.12 8.02 -0.45
C ASP A 186 -23.28 9.30 -0.50
N LEU A 187 -23.93 10.45 -0.54
CA LEU A 187 -23.22 11.72 -0.59
C LEU A 187 -22.31 11.93 0.64
N TYR A 188 -22.78 11.52 1.84
CA TYR A 188 -21.98 11.57 3.05
C TYR A 188 -20.69 10.75 2.92
N ARG A 189 -20.77 9.48 2.45
CA ARG A 189 -19.60 8.62 2.30
C ARG A 189 -18.54 9.25 1.38
N ARG A 190 -18.98 9.75 0.22
CA ARG A 190 -18.10 10.35 -0.78
C ARG A 190 -17.42 11.61 -0.24
N LEU A 191 -18.19 12.54 0.31
CA LEU A 191 -17.64 13.82 0.76
C LEU A 191 -16.83 13.67 2.06
N GLN A 192 -17.26 12.79 2.97
CA GLN A 192 -16.50 12.49 4.17
C GLN A 192 -15.10 11.96 3.82
N ARG A 193 -15.02 11.01 2.88
CA ARG A 193 -13.75 10.46 2.44
C ARG A 193 -12.86 11.53 1.79
N GLN A 194 -13.39 12.34 0.91
CA GLN A 194 -12.64 13.44 0.30
C GLN A 194 -12.07 14.41 1.34
N THR A 195 -12.89 14.76 2.34
CA THR A 195 -12.49 15.67 3.42
C THR A 195 -11.34 15.08 4.26
N LEU A 196 -11.47 13.82 4.68
CA LEU A 196 -10.46 13.17 5.53
C LEU A 196 -9.14 12.89 4.78
N ASN A 197 -9.21 12.58 3.49
CA ASN A 197 -8.03 12.24 2.70
C ASN A 197 -7.33 13.45 2.08
N GLN A 198 -7.83 14.69 2.26
CA GLN A 198 -7.26 15.88 1.62
C GLN A 198 -5.77 16.08 1.94
N ARG A 199 -5.38 15.87 3.20
CA ARG A 199 -3.99 16.02 3.64
C ARG A 199 -3.09 14.97 2.98
N MET A 200 -3.46 13.69 3.06
CA MET A 200 -2.69 12.60 2.47
C MET A 200 -2.55 12.78 0.95
N ARG A 201 -3.63 13.18 0.27
CA ARG A 201 -3.62 13.47 -1.16
C ARG A 201 -2.57 14.52 -1.55
N ARG A 202 -2.49 15.63 -0.79
CA ARG A 202 -1.45 16.65 -1.01
C ARG A 202 -0.06 16.08 -0.83
N ARG A 203 0.17 15.35 0.27
CA ARG A 203 1.47 14.75 0.56
C ARG A 203 1.91 13.75 -0.51
N ILE A 204 1.01 12.90 -1.00
CA ILE A 204 1.27 11.96 -2.10
C ILE A 204 1.62 12.73 -3.39
N THR A 205 0.82 13.74 -3.75
CA THR A 205 1.04 14.51 -4.98
C THR A 205 2.37 15.27 -4.97
N GLU A 206 2.79 15.79 -3.82
CA GLU A 206 4.05 16.52 -3.66
C GLU A 206 5.26 15.61 -3.50
N GLY A 207 5.16 14.56 -2.69
CA GLY A 207 6.32 13.78 -2.26
C GLY A 207 6.65 12.58 -3.16
N VAL A 208 5.65 11.90 -3.72
CA VAL A 208 5.89 10.66 -4.47
C VAL A 208 6.60 10.91 -5.81
N PRO A 209 6.27 11.91 -6.63
CA PRO A 209 7.00 12.16 -7.86
C PRO A 209 8.50 12.44 -7.63
N PHE A 210 8.84 13.14 -6.55
CA PHE A 210 10.23 13.37 -6.14
C PHE A 210 10.89 12.07 -5.68
N GLY A 211 10.23 11.30 -4.81
CA GLY A 211 10.72 10.02 -4.30
C GLY A 211 11.02 9.03 -5.43
N MET A 212 10.06 8.81 -6.31
CA MET A 212 10.22 7.90 -7.44
C MET A 212 11.29 8.34 -8.45
N ALA A 213 11.59 9.63 -8.56
CA ALA A 213 12.71 10.09 -9.38
C ALA A 213 14.06 9.66 -8.77
N LEU A 214 14.21 9.76 -7.45
CA LEU A 214 15.43 9.31 -6.74
C LEU A 214 15.54 7.79 -6.70
N GLU A 215 14.43 7.09 -6.53
CA GLU A 215 14.33 5.64 -6.61
C GLU A 215 14.82 5.13 -7.98
N GLY A 216 14.37 5.76 -9.07
CA GLY A 216 14.83 5.44 -10.42
C GLY A 216 16.33 5.68 -10.63
N LEU A 217 16.91 6.70 -9.99
CA LEU A 217 18.35 6.93 -10.03
C LEU A 217 19.13 5.81 -9.34
N THR A 218 18.68 5.38 -8.15
CA THR A 218 19.30 4.26 -7.44
C THR A 218 19.09 2.93 -8.15
N ALA A 219 17.93 2.69 -8.74
CA ALA A 219 17.70 1.53 -9.58
C ALA A 219 18.64 1.49 -10.80
N ALA A 220 18.83 2.62 -11.49
CA ALA A 220 19.74 2.72 -12.63
C ALA A 220 21.22 2.50 -12.26
N ASP A 221 21.59 2.72 -11.01
CA ASP A 221 22.98 2.53 -10.50
C ASP A 221 23.28 1.07 -10.12
N LEU A 222 22.27 0.24 -9.84
CA LEU A 222 22.43 -1.15 -9.38
C LEU A 222 23.39 -1.99 -10.26
N PRO A 223 23.36 -1.92 -11.61
CA PRO A 223 24.27 -2.70 -12.43
C PRO A 223 25.75 -2.32 -12.26
N TYR A 224 26.04 -1.16 -11.68
CA TYR A 224 27.39 -0.64 -11.49
C TYR A 224 27.93 -0.89 -10.08
N GLN A 225 27.07 -1.15 -9.08
CA GLN A 225 27.47 -1.37 -7.68
C GLN A 225 28.27 -2.67 -7.46
N THR A 226 28.15 -3.64 -8.37
CA THR A 226 28.88 -4.93 -8.28
C THR A 226 30.32 -4.85 -8.78
N GLN A 227 30.80 -3.69 -9.21
CA GLN A 227 32.16 -3.48 -9.76
C GLN A 227 33.10 -2.73 -8.79
N ALA A 228 32.62 -2.36 -7.61
CA ALA A 228 33.39 -1.73 -6.54
C ALA A 228 33.61 -2.72 -5.38
#